data_c282003bbfe92059118141cee91fe9d7
#
_entry.id   c282003bbfe92059118141cee91fe9d7
#
_cell.length_a   1.000
_cell.length_b   1.000
_cell.length_c   1.000
_cell.angle_alpha   90.00
_cell.angle_beta   90.00
_cell.angle_gamma   90.00
#
_symmetry.space_group_name_H-M   'P 1'
#
loop_
_entity.id
_entity.type
_entity.pdbx_description
1 polymer ?
#
loop_
_entity_poly.entity_id
_entity_poly.type
_entity_poly.pdbx_seq_one_letter_code
_entity_poly.pdbx_strand_id
1 'polypeptide(L)'
;MPVRVLFQDESRFGRISDQRRCWGPCAQRATVAGQIIREYVYALAAVSPADGELSALIMPWVNAETMSVFLAHTAAAYPGEFCVMFLDAAGWHIANDLRIPHRMSLTFLPPYSPELNPVEHLWDHIRENDFGNHAFATLDDVEARLCEALSRLMSQQSLVRSLTYFDWMNTL
;
A
#
# COMPACT_ATOMS: atom_id res chain seq x y z
N MET A 1 24.29 13.80 2.06
CA MET A 1 23.42 12.62 2.17
C MET A 1 22.30 12.78 1.16
N PRO A 2 22.10 11.85 0.25
CA PRO A 2 21.01 11.93 -0.74
C PRO A 2 19.64 11.93 -0.04
N VAL A 3 18.66 12.54 -0.70
CA VAL A 3 17.28 12.59 -0.22
C VAL A 3 16.42 11.64 -1.07
N ARG A 4 15.66 10.79 -0.39
CA ARG A 4 14.65 9.90 -1.00
C ARG A 4 13.26 10.40 -0.70
N VAL A 5 12.48 10.58 -1.73
CA VAL A 5 11.05 10.92 -1.62
C VAL A 5 10.24 9.63 -1.62
N LEU A 6 9.42 9.48 -0.60
CA LEU A 6 8.53 8.34 -0.42
C LEU A 6 7.08 8.82 -0.27
N PHE A 7 6.15 8.05 -0.78
CA PHE A 7 4.72 8.20 -0.50
C PHE A 7 4.24 6.97 0.25
N GLN A 8 3.50 7.19 1.32
CA GLN A 8 3.04 6.13 2.21
C GLN A 8 1.52 6.11 2.25
N ASP A 9 0.97 4.91 2.38
CA ASP A 9 -0.44 4.67 2.63
C ASP A 9 -0.65 3.31 3.29
N GLU A 10 -1.83 3.10 3.86
CA GLU A 10 -2.28 1.80 4.35
C GLU A 10 -3.60 1.38 3.74
N SER A 11 -3.72 0.09 3.50
CA SER A 11 -4.94 -0.49 2.98
C SER A 11 -5.34 -1.76 3.70
N ARG A 12 -6.64 -1.92 3.86
CA ARG A 12 -7.25 -3.08 4.51
C ARG A 12 -7.62 -4.13 3.48
N PHE A 13 -7.17 -5.37 3.71
CA PHE A 13 -7.51 -6.54 2.91
C PHE A 13 -8.19 -7.59 3.79
N GLY A 14 -9.21 -8.26 3.28
CA GLY A 14 -9.97 -9.16 4.14
C GLY A 14 -10.91 -10.08 3.38
N ARG A 15 -11.81 -10.73 4.14
CA ARG A 15 -12.74 -11.74 3.67
C ARG A 15 -14.09 -11.16 3.23
N ILE A 16 -14.10 -9.91 2.79
CA ILE A 16 -15.23 -9.33 2.05
C ILE A 16 -14.87 -9.37 0.58
N SER A 17 -15.70 -10.06 -0.23
CA SER A 17 -15.46 -10.18 -1.67
C SER A 17 -15.49 -8.82 -2.35
N ASP A 18 -14.45 -8.51 -3.11
CA ASP A 18 -14.41 -7.36 -4.01
C ASP A 18 -14.95 -7.79 -5.38
N GLN A 19 -16.20 -7.43 -5.66
CA GLN A 19 -16.86 -7.79 -6.92
C GLN A 19 -16.40 -6.85 -8.03
N ARG A 20 -15.66 -7.38 -8.98
CA ARG A 20 -15.12 -6.67 -10.15
C ARG A 20 -15.76 -7.17 -11.44
N ARG A 21 -15.80 -6.27 -12.43
CA ARG A 21 -16.21 -6.65 -13.79
C ARG A 21 -15.22 -7.65 -14.37
N CYS A 22 -15.71 -8.69 -15.00
CA CYS A 22 -14.89 -9.68 -15.69
C CYS A 22 -15.44 -9.96 -17.08
N TRP A 23 -14.56 -10.40 -17.98
CA TRP A 23 -14.95 -10.88 -19.29
C TRP A 23 -15.55 -12.28 -19.16
N GLY A 24 -16.63 -12.54 -19.89
CA GLY A 24 -17.30 -13.83 -19.95
C GLY A 24 -17.82 -14.11 -21.36
N PRO A 25 -18.27 -15.35 -21.63
CA PRO A 25 -18.90 -15.69 -22.89
C PRO A 25 -20.13 -14.81 -23.15
N CYS A 26 -20.37 -14.48 -24.44
CA CYS A 26 -21.53 -13.72 -24.82
C CYS A 26 -22.82 -14.40 -24.35
N ALA A 27 -23.77 -13.61 -23.82
CA ALA A 27 -25.06 -14.07 -23.26
C ALA A 27 -24.97 -14.87 -21.94
N GLN A 28 -23.81 -15.05 -21.32
CA GLN A 28 -23.68 -15.64 -19.99
C GLN A 28 -23.22 -14.60 -18.99
N ARG A 29 -23.98 -14.39 -17.90
CA ARG A 29 -23.53 -13.57 -16.78
C ARG A 29 -22.51 -14.36 -15.96
N ALA A 30 -21.34 -13.76 -15.74
CA ALA A 30 -20.39 -14.31 -14.78
C ALA A 30 -21.00 -14.31 -13.37
N THR A 31 -20.87 -15.43 -12.67
CA THR A 31 -21.31 -15.58 -11.28
C THR A 31 -20.08 -15.69 -10.40
N VAL A 32 -19.99 -14.86 -9.38
CA VAL A 32 -18.91 -14.87 -8.40
C VAL A 32 -19.47 -15.10 -7.00
N ALA A 33 -18.70 -15.80 -6.16
CA ALA A 33 -19.08 -16.03 -4.78
C ALA A 33 -19.07 -14.71 -4.01
N GLY A 34 -20.18 -14.39 -3.36
CA GLY A 34 -20.29 -13.26 -2.44
C GLY A 34 -19.96 -13.71 -1.01
N GLN A 35 -19.03 -13.02 -0.37
CA GLN A 35 -18.66 -13.26 1.02
C GLN A 35 -18.64 -11.96 1.80
N ILE A 36 -19.18 -11.96 3.03
CA ILE A 36 -19.19 -10.79 3.92
C ILE A 36 -18.74 -11.25 5.31
N ILE A 37 -17.46 -11.58 5.43
CA ILE A 37 -16.84 -11.91 6.73
C ILE A 37 -15.92 -10.75 7.09
N ARG A 38 -16.15 -10.17 8.28
CA ARG A 38 -15.42 -8.96 8.74
C ARG A 38 -14.12 -9.31 9.46
N GLU A 39 -13.24 -9.98 8.74
CA GLU A 39 -11.87 -10.28 9.17
C GLU A 39 -10.88 -9.65 8.21
N TYR A 40 -9.86 -8.97 8.74
CA TYR A 40 -8.97 -8.15 7.94
C TYR A 40 -7.52 -8.20 8.46
N VAL A 41 -6.59 -8.02 7.52
CA VAL A 41 -5.21 -7.59 7.78
C VAL A 41 -4.97 -6.25 7.10
N TYR A 42 -3.93 -5.56 7.50
CA TYR A 42 -3.57 -4.26 6.94
C TYR A 42 -2.22 -4.34 6.25
N ALA A 43 -2.14 -3.82 5.04
CA ALA A 43 -0.88 -3.57 4.36
C ALA A 43 -0.49 -2.11 4.58
N LEU A 44 0.73 -1.87 5.05
CA LEU A 44 1.37 -0.57 5.04
C LEU A 44 2.42 -0.59 3.93
N ALA A 45 2.43 0.43 3.08
CA ALA A 45 3.39 0.52 1.99
C ALA A 45 3.97 1.92 1.87
N ALA A 46 5.25 2.00 1.50
CA ALA A 46 5.92 3.22 1.10
C ALA A 46 6.61 3.01 -0.25
N VAL A 47 6.31 3.85 -1.21
CA VAL A 47 6.85 3.76 -2.57
C VAL A 47 7.72 4.98 -2.89
N SER A 48 8.82 4.76 -3.59
CA SER A 48 9.60 5.78 -4.26
C SER A 48 9.22 5.80 -5.75
N PRO A 49 8.40 6.76 -6.21
CA PRO A 49 7.97 6.80 -7.61
C PRO A 49 9.12 7.01 -8.60
N ALA A 50 10.21 7.62 -8.16
CA ALA A 50 11.37 7.93 -9.02
C ALA A 50 12.05 6.66 -9.57
N ASP A 51 12.16 5.61 -8.76
CA ASP A 51 12.83 4.36 -9.11
C ASP A 51 11.94 3.11 -8.99
N GLY A 52 10.72 3.25 -8.44
CA GLY A 52 9.78 2.16 -8.25
C GLY A 52 10.13 1.24 -7.08
N GLU A 53 10.98 1.69 -6.18
CA GLU A 53 11.25 0.94 -4.96
C GLU A 53 10.05 0.96 -4.01
N LEU A 54 9.74 -0.18 -3.44
CA LEU A 54 8.59 -0.41 -2.57
C LEU A 54 9.05 -1.08 -1.27
N SER A 55 8.68 -0.47 -0.15
CA SER A 55 8.79 -1.06 1.19
C SER A 55 7.38 -1.36 1.70
N ALA A 56 7.12 -2.57 2.17
CA ALA A 56 5.80 -2.95 2.65
C ALA A 56 5.86 -3.90 3.85
N LEU A 57 4.86 -3.79 4.73
CA LEU A 57 4.60 -4.71 5.82
C LEU A 57 3.11 -5.07 5.91
N ILE A 58 2.81 -6.31 6.32
CA ILE A 58 1.46 -6.75 6.67
C ILE A 58 1.34 -6.73 8.18
N MET A 59 0.29 -6.08 8.68
CA MET A 59 0.05 -5.90 10.12
C MET A 59 -1.38 -6.31 10.48
N PRO A 60 -1.61 -6.83 11.70
CA PRO A 60 -2.95 -7.22 12.15
C PRO A 60 -3.85 -6.01 12.45
N TRP A 61 -3.27 -4.86 12.77
CA TRP A 61 -3.97 -3.58 13.00
C TRP A 61 -3.07 -2.40 12.66
N VAL A 62 -3.66 -1.19 12.61
CA VAL A 62 -2.93 0.07 12.39
C VAL A 62 -3.13 0.99 13.61
N ASN A 63 -2.02 1.39 14.20
CA ASN A 63 -1.91 2.36 15.30
C ASN A 63 -0.51 3.00 15.30
N ALA A 64 -0.22 3.89 16.22
CA ALA A 64 1.08 4.57 16.34
C ALA A 64 2.25 3.60 16.56
N GLU A 65 2.04 2.47 17.25
CA GLU A 65 3.07 1.46 17.49
C GLU A 65 3.43 0.73 16.20
N THR A 66 2.44 0.17 15.46
CA THR A 66 2.67 -0.53 14.20
C THR A 66 3.21 0.41 13.12
N MET A 67 2.74 1.66 13.11
CA MET A 67 3.31 2.70 12.24
C MET A 67 4.77 2.98 12.58
N SER A 68 5.13 3.05 13.88
CA SER A 68 6.53 3.22 14.30
C SER A 68 7.42 2.06 13.83
N VAL A 69 6.92 0.83 13.87
CA VAL A 69 7.62 -0.35 13.34
C VAL A 69 7.82 -0.22 11.83
N PHE A 70 6.77 0.19 11.11
CA PHE A 70 6.85 0.39 9.66
C PHE A 70 7.85 1.48 9.26
N LEU A 71 7.85 2.63 9.96
CA LEU A 71 8.81 3.71 9.71
C LEU A 71 10.25 3.25 9.95
N ALA A 72 10.48 2.48 11.03
CA ALA A 72 11.81 1.93 11.33
C ALA A 72 12.27 0.91 10.26
N HIS A 73 11.37 0.04 9.81
CA HIS A 73 11.61 -0.92 8.72
C HIS A 73 11.98 -0.20 7.43
N THR A 74 11.19 0.80 7.02
CA THR A 74 11.45 1.59 5.81
C THR A 74 12.76 2.36 5.89
N ALA A 75 13.07 2.99 7.03
CA ALA A 75 14.34 3.69 7.21
C ALA A 75 15.55 2.75 7.16
N ALA A 76 15.41 1.51 7.61
CA ALA A 76 16.46 0.49 7.55
C ALA A 76 16.72 0.01 6.11
N ALA A 77 15.74 0.06 5.23
CA ALA A 77 15.90 -0.27 3.80
C ALA A 77 16.79 0.75 3.07
N TYR A 78 16.89 2.00 3.57
CA TYR A 78 17.66 3.11 2.94
C TYR A 78 18.73 3.68 3.88
N PRO A 79 19.75 2.90 4.27
CA PRO A 79 20.68 3.28 5.35
C PRO A 79 21.58 4.49 5.04
N GLY A 80 21.73 4.85 3.76
CA GLY A 80 22.56 5.97 3.30
C GLY A 80 21.80 7.25 2.95
N GLU A 81 20.47 7.26 3.08
CA GLU A 81 19.60 8.31 2.56
C GLU A 81 18.79 9.00 3.69
N PHE A 82 18.35 10.22 3.42
CA PHE A 82 17.36 10.90 4.24
C PHE A 82 15.98 10.73 3.56
N CYS A 83 15.03 10.11 4.25
CA CYS A 83 13.70 9.85 3.71
C CYS A 83 12.75 11.01 4.02
N VAL A 84 12.17 11.61 3.00
CA VAL A 84 11.02 12.52 3.11
C VAL A 84 9.78 11.73 2.71
N MET A 85 8.91 11.44 3.68
CA MET A 85 7.74 10.61 3.48
C MET A 85 6.47 11.45 3.47
N PHE A 86 5.75 11.39 2.35
CA PHE A 86 4.44 12.00 2.18
C PHE A 86 3.34 10.99 2.55
N LEU A 87 2.39 11.41 3.37
CA LEU A 87 1.31 10.56 3.87
C LEU A 87 0.10 11.44 4.25
N ASP A 88 -1.04 10.83 4.51
CA ASP A 88 -2.20 11.53 5.02
C ASP A 88 -2.06 11.89 6.51
N ALA A 89 -3.00 12.65 7.03
CA ALA A 89 -3.02 13.06 8.44
C ALA A 89 -3.93 12.15 9.29
N ALA A 90 -3.85 10.82 9.12
CA ALA A 90 -4.55 9.89 9.98
C ALA A 90 -4.11 10.01 11.44
N GLY A 91 -4.97 9.64 12.37
CA GLY A 91 -4.73 9.85 13.81
C GLY A 91 -3.44 9.22 14.33
N TRP A 92 -3.03 8.09 13.79
CA TRP A 92 -1.77 7.39 14.15
C TRP A 92 -0.54 8.03 13.51
N HIS A 93 -0.67 8.84 12.47
CA HIS A 93 0.42 9.60 11.84
C HIS A 93 0.80 10.84 12.63
N ILE A 94 -0.14 11.40 13.40
CA ILE A 94 0.04 12.61 14.22
C ILE A 94 0.07 12.32 15.72
N ALA A 95 0.07 11.04 16.11
CA ALA A 95 0.06 10.64 17.51
C ALA A 95 1.37 11.04 18.22
N ASN A 96 1.26 11.50 19.48
CA ASN A 96 2.41 11.97 20.26
C ASN A 96 3.44 10.87 20.59
N ASP A 97 3.04 9.61 20.55
CA ASP A 97 3.86 8.42 20.82
C ASP A 97 4.45 7.79 19.55
N LEU A 98 4.18 8.38 18.36
CA LEU A 98 4.77 7.95 17.11
C LEU A 98 6.30 8.18 17.13
N ARG A 99 7.07 7.10 16.87
CA ARG A 99 8.52 7.14 16.82
C ARG A 99 9.00 7.29 15.39
N ILE A 100 9.50 8.47 15.05
CA ILE A 100 10.04 8.77 13.73
C ILE A 100 11.55 8.55 13.76
N PRO A 101 12.14 7.75 12.84
CA PRO A 101 13.60 7.59 12.73
C PRO A 101 14.33 8.91 12.47
N HIS A 102 15.55 9.07 13.01
CA HIS A 102 16.30 10.32 12.91
C HIS A 102 16.65 10.78 11.47
N ARG A 103 16.62 9.84 10.50
CA ARG A 103 16.84 10.11 9.07
C ARG A 103 15.55 10.13 8.25
N MET A 104 14.45 10.49 8.88
CA MET A 104 13.16 10.55 8.24
C MET A 104 12.38 11.78 8.69
N SER A 105 11.67 12.40 7.76
CA SER A 105 10.68 13.42 8.05
C SER A 105 9.35 13.03 7.44
N LEU A 106 8.26 13.35 8.12
CA LEU A 106 6.91 13.17 7.65
C LEU A 106 6.36 14.50 7.13
N THR A 107 5.74 14.47 5.97
CA THR A 107 5.07 15.62 5.34
C THR A 107 3.65 15.21 4.99
N PHE A 108 2.68 15.96 5.47
CA PHE A 108 1.28 15.59 5.28
C PHE A 108 0.73 16.12 3.95
N LEU A 109 0.04 15.23 3.23
CA LEU A 109 -0.75 15.60 2.06
C LEU A 109 -1.96 16.45 2.46
N PRO A 110 -2.49 17.28 1.54
CA PRO A 110 -3.72 18.00 1.80
C PRO A 110 -4.86 17.04 2.19
N PRO A 111 -5.76 17.44 3.10
CA PRO A 111 -6.90 16.61 3.47
C PRO A 111 -7.75 16.24 2.25
N TYR A 112 -8.28 15.02 2.24
CA TYR A 112 -9.19 14.52 1.20
C TYR A 112 -8.63 14.58 -0.23
N SER A 113 -7.34 14.32 -0.39
CA SER A 113 -6.65 14.33 -1.69
C SER A 113 -5.98 12.99 -2.01
N PRO A 114 -6.72 11.88 -2.10
CA PRO A 114 -6.15 10.56 -2.42
C PRO A 114 -5.49 10.53 -3.80
N GLU A 115 -5.95 11.39 -4.73
CA GLU A 115 -5.37 11.52 -6.06
C GLU A 115 -3.91 12.02 -6.07
N LEU A 116 -3.44 12.57 -4.95
CA LEU A 116 -2.04 12.96 -4.77
C LEU A 116 -1.19 11.83 -4.20
N ASN A 117 -1.80 10.74 -3.71
CA ASN A 117 -1.07 9.62 -3.14
C ASN A 117 -0.94 8.47 -4.15
N PRO A 118 0.23 8.28 -4.77
CA PRO A 118 0.43 7.25 -5.79
C PRO A 118 0.31 5.81 -5.25
N VAL A 119 0.38 5.61 -3.94
CA VAL A 119 0.21 4.28 -3.31
C VAL A 119 -1.20 3.73 -3.53
N GLU A 120 -2.21 4.59 -3.67
CA GLU A 120 -3.58 4.18 -3.99
C GLU A 120 -3.66 3.36 -5.29
N HIS A 121 -2.84 3.68 -6.31
CA HIS A 121 -2.76 2.90 -7.54
C HIS A 121 -2.18 1.50 -7.33
N LEU A 122 -1.27 1.32 -6.34
CA LEU A 122 -0.78 -0.02 -5.97
C LEU A 122 -1.90 -0.85 -5.34
N TRP A 123 -2.71 -0.23 -4.47
CA TRP A 123 -3.85 -0.91 -3.86
C TRP A 123 -4.89 -1.33 -4.90
N ASP A 124 -5.20 -0.45 -5.85
CA ASP A 124 -6.11 -0.78 -6.95
C ASP A 124 -5.56 -1.92 -7.81
N HIS A 125 -4.28 -1.89 -8.14
CA HIS A 125 -3.62 -2.95 -8.89
C HIS A 125 -3.70 -4.30 -8.17
N ILE A 126 -3.42 -4.34 -6.86
CA ILE A 126 -3.51 -5.57 -6.06
C ILE A 126 -4.96 -6.05 -5.98
N ARG A 127 -5.92 -5.15 -5.71
CA ARG A 127 -7.33 -5.52 -5.64
C ARG A 127 -7.85 -6.09 -6.95
N GLU A 128 -7.44 -5.52 -8.07
CA GLU A 128 -7.90 -5.95 -9.39
C GLU A 128 -7.30 -7.30 -9.82
N ASN A 129 -6.01 -7.50 -9.57
CA ASN A 129 -5.29 -8.66 -10.10
C ASN A 129 -5.25 -9.85 -9.13
N ASP A 130 -5.33 -9.61 -7.81
CA ASP A 130 -5.12 -10.64 -6.80
C ASP A 130 -6.35 -10.91 -5.92
N PHE A 131 -7.24 -9.93 -5.76
CA PHE A 131 -8.40 -10.01 -4.86
C PHE A 131 -9.74 -9.95 -5.58
N GLY A 132 -9.79 -9.42 -6.80
CA GLY A 132 -11.03 -9.27 -7.55
C GLY A 132 -11.73 -10.61 -7.76
N ASN A 133 -13.02 -10.66 -7.39
CA ASN A 133 -13.89 -11.85 -7.54
C ASN A 133 -13.44 -13.10 -6.76
N HIS A 134 -12.58 -12.95 -5.74
CA HIS A 134 -12.17 -14.04 -4.87
C HIS A 134 -12.95 -14.05 -3.55
N ALA A 135 -13.24 -15.27 -3.06
CA ALA A 135 -13.74 -15.52 -1.71
C ALA A 135 -12.70 -16.37 -0.98
N PHE A 136 -12.15 -15.84 0.10
CA PHE A 136 -11.07 -16.49 0.86
C PHE A 136 -11.67 -17.35 1.99
N ALA A 137 -11.21 -18.59 2.12
CA ALA A 137 -11.69 -19.52 3.14
C ALA A 137 -11.25 -19.10 4.55
N THR A 138 -10.05 -18.55 4.70
CA THR A 138 -9.46 -18.12 5.98
C THR A 138 -8.82 -16.73 5.86
N LEU A 139 -8.50 -16.10 6.98
CA LEU A 139 -7.72 -14.87 7.00
C LEU A 139 -6.25 -15.14 6.61
N ASP A 140 -5.73 -16.32 6.92
CA ASP A 140 -4.39 -16.75 6.53
C ASP A 140 -4.25 -16.82 4.98
N ASP A 141 -5.31 -17.24 4.27
CA ASP A 141 -5.34 -17.23 2.79
C ASP A 141 -5.27 -15.79 2.24
N VAL A 142 -5.93 -14.83 2.90
CA VAL A 142 -5.86 -13.40 2.56
C VAL A 142 -4.44 -12.89 2.76
N GLU A 143 -3.82 -13.20 3.90
CA GLU A 143 -2.46 -12.78 4.24
C GLU A 143 -1.45 -13.38 3.26
N ALA A 144 -1.55 -14.68 2.97
CA ALA A 144 -0.68 -15.37 2.01
C ALA A 144 -0.79 -14.73 0.61
N ARG A 145 -2.01 -14.48 0.12
CA ARG A 145 -2.24 -13.82 -1.16
C ARG A 145 -1.66 -12.41 -1.20
N LEU A 146 -1.85 -11.64 -0.14
CA LEU A 146 -1.32 -10.28 -0.02
C LEU A 146 0.22 -10.28 0.02
N CYS A 147 0.82 -11.22 0.75
CA CYS A 147 2.28 -11.41 0.80
C CYS A 147 2.86 -11.72 -0.58
N GLU A 148 2.23 -12.62 -1.34
CA GLU A 148 2.62 -12.93 -2.73
C GLU A 148 2.53 -11.70 -3.64
N ALA A 149 1.43 -10.95 -3.56
CA ALA A 149 1.21 -9.76 -4.37
C ALA A 149 2.25 -8.67 -4.08
N LEU A 150 2.48 -8.36 -2.81
CA LEU A 150 3.49 -7.38 -2.38
C LEU A 150 4.91 -7.81 -2.77
N SER A 151 5.27 -9.08 -2.53
CA SER A 151 6.60 -9.61 -2.89
C SER A 151 6.84 -9.54 -4.40
N ARG A 152 5.83 -9.83 -5.21
CA ARG A 152 5.88 -9.68 -6.67
C ARG A 152 6.10 -8.22 -7.08
N LEU A 153 5.35 -7.27 -6.50
CA LEU A 153 5.53 -5.85 -6.78
C LEU A 153 6.93 -5.36 -6.37
N MET A 154 7.41 -5.74 -5.19
CA MET A 154 8.76 -5.39 -4.72
C MET A 154 9.87 -5.88 -5.66
N SER A 155 9.64 -7.00 -6.39
CA SER A 155 10.57 -7.52 -7.40
C SER A 155 10.43 -6.86 -8.79
N GLN A 156 9.40 -6.03 -9.01
CA GLN A 156 9.04 -5.44 -10.30
C GLN A 156 9.06 -3.92 -10.27
N GLN A 157 10.22 -3.32 -9.97
CA GLN A 157 10.38 -1.86 -9.83
C GLN A 157 9.87 -1.07 -11.03
N SER A 158 10.09 -1.57 -12.26
CA SER A 158 9.59 -0.91 -13.48
C SER A 158 8.05 -0.84 -13.53
N LEU A 159 7.37 -1.89 -13.06
CA LEU A 159 5.92 -1.89 -12.95
C LEU A 159 5.45 -0.93 -11.85
N VAL A 160 6.05 -1.00 -10.66
CA VAL A 160 5.73 -0.10 -9.55
C VAL A 160 5.91 1.36 -9.98
N ARG A 161 7.03 1.68 -10.64
CA ARG A 161 7.26 3.02 -11.19
C ARG A 161 6.17 3.42 -12.18
N SER A 162 5.78 2.54 -13.11
CA SER A 162 4.73 2.86 -14.10
C SER A 162 3.36 3.11 -13.49
N LEU A 163 3.06 2.50 -12.33
CA LEU A 163 1.82 2.70 -11.59
C LEU A 163 1.82 3.97 -10.75
N THR A 164 2.99 4.41 -10.27
CA THR A 164 3.09 5.42 -9.22
C THR A 164 3.74 6.73 -9.65
N TYR A 165 4.37 6.78 -10.83
CA TYR A 165 5.01 7.99 -11.32
C TYR A 165 4.03 8.85 -12.11
N PHE A 166 3.70 10.02 -11.56
CA PHE A 166 2.82 10.98 -12.21
C PHE A 166 3.61 12.04 -12.97
N ASP A 167 3.05 12.55 -14.08
CA ASP A 167 3.72 13.54 -14.94
C ASP A 167 4.14 14.82 -14.20
N TRP A 168 3.39 15.25 -13.21
CA TRP A 168 3.71 16.42 -12.39
C TRP A 168 4.96 16.23 -11.52
N MET A 169 5.39 15.00 -11.25
CA MET A 169 6.62 14.70 -10.50
C MET A 169 7.89 15.02 -11.31
N ASN A 170 7.79 15.22 -12.63
CA ASN A 170 8.91 15.65 -13.46
C ASN A 170 9.38 17.08 -13.16
N THR A 171 8.61 17.84 -12.38
CA THR A 171 8.90 19.24 -12.06
C THR A 171 9.47 19.43 -10.65
N LEU A 172 9.68 18.34 -9.93
CA LEU A 172 10.31 18.28 -8.62
C LEU A 172 11.79 17.93 -8.76
#